data_c5383ddf0885db4747e900d8852e6559
#
_entry.id   c5383ddf0885db4747e900d8852e6559
#
_cell.length_a   1.000
_cell.length_b   1.000
_cell.length_c   1.000
_cell.angle_alpha   90.00
_cell.angle_beta   90.00
_cell.angle_gamma   90.00
#
_symmetry.space_group_name_H-M   'P 1'
#
loop_
_entity.id
_entity.type
_entity.pdbx_description
1 polymer ?
#
loop_
_entity_poly.entity_id
_entity_poly.type
_entity_poly.pdbx_seq_one_letter_code
_entity_poly.pdbx_strand_id
1 'polypeptide(L)'
;MQVAYHKWYSPNLRQEMELKVYGWYGKPVLVFPAQEGRFYDFENFGMIEAIADFIEAGKVKVFTVDSIDSQSWANWHVHPADRASRHEDYDRYIIEEVAPFIRQMCGDTTKXILTTGCSMGGYHAANFFFRHPDVFDALICLSGLFQLGMFVGDYMDETIYYNSPLVYLPNLEDPWYLERYRQSQIIICCGQGAWEDAMQADARAMKAILDAKGIPAWVDFWGYDVNHDWPWWRRQLPYFLGRMNL
;
A
#
# COMPACT_ATOMS: atom_id res chain seq x y z
N MET A 1 -0.37 21.97 11.30
CA MET A 1 -0.09 20.54 11.22
C MET A 1 1.38 20.30 11.53
N GLN A 2 1.67 19.34 12.40
CA GLN A 2 3.04 18.95 12.67
C GLN A 2 3.56 18.14 11.49
N VAL A 3 4.76 18.49 11.01
CA VAL A 3 5.40 17.81 9.89
C VAL A 3 6.87 17.62 10.25
N ALA A 4 7.38 16.42 10.04
CA ALA A 4 8.80 16.13 10.30
C ALA A 4 9.38 15.34 9.13
N TYR A 5 10.63 15.65 8.82
CA TYR A 5 11.37 15.00 7.75
C TYR A 5 12.46 14.15 8.37
N HIS A 6 12.62 12.92 7.84
CA HIS A 6 13.61 11.99 8.33
C HIS A 6 14.38 11.37 7.18
N LYS A 7 15.64 11.11 7.42
CA LYS A 7 16.51 10.49 6.44
C LYS A 7 17.52 9.62 7.20
N TRP A 8 17.71 8.40 6.70
CA TRP A 8 18.77 7.56 7.25
C TRP A 8 19.30 6.61 6.19
N TYR A 9 20.51 6.13 6.42
CA TYR A 9 21.07 5.11 5.55
C TYR A 9 20.41 3.78 5.86
N SER A 10 19.84 3.15 4.82
CA SER A 10 19.18 1.86 4.97
C SER A 10 20.19 0.74 4.76
N PRO A 11 20.45 -0.07 5.77
CA PRO A 11 21.33 -1.21 5.54
C PRO A 11 20.71 -2.24 4.60
N ASN A 12 19.39 -2.38 4.59
CA ASN A 12 18.73 -3.33 3.69
C ASN A 12 18.79 -2.87 2.24
N LEU A 13 18.64 -1.58 1.99
CA LEU A 13 18.67 -1.05 0.61
C LEU A 13 20.05 -0.57 0.20
N ARG A 14 20.95 -0.39 1.17
CA ARG A 14 22.33 0.06 0.93
C ARG A 14 22.35 1.44 0.27
N GLN A 15 21.48 2.32 0.76
CA GLN A 15 21.40 3.70 0.27
C GLN A 15 20.62 4.55 1.27
N GLU A 16 20.74 5.85 1.15
CA GLU A 16 19.97 6.78 1.97
C GLU A 16 18.50 6.70 1.57
N MET A 17 17.62 6.70 2.56
CA MET A 17 16.18 6.70 2.33
C MET A 17 15.54 7.81 3.14
N GLU A 18 14.45 8.34 2.61
CA GLU A 18 13.79 9.51 3.18
C GLU A 18 12.32 9.22 3.43
N LEU A 19 11.75 9.90 4.44
CA LEU A 19 10.31 9.86 4.66
C LEU A 19 9.86 11.12 5.39
N LYS A 20 8.55 11.37 5.35
CA LYS A 20 7.95 12.46 6.12
C LYS A 20 6.86 11.91 7.02
N VAL A 21 6.67 12.60 8.14
CA VAL A 21 5.66 12.26 9.13
C VAL A 21 4.74 13.46 9.29
N TYR A 22 3.43 13.22 9.23
CA TYR A 22 2.41 14.27 9.35
C TYR A 22 1.50 13.93 10.52
N GLY A 23 1.39 14.85 11.47
CA GLY A 23 0.48 14.68 12.58
C GLY A 23 1.16 14.35 13.88
N TRP A 24 0.32 14.19 14.91
CA TRP A 24 0.83 14.10 16.28
C TRP A 24 0.34 12.85 17.02
N TYR A 25 -0.75 12.24 16.58
CA TYR A 25 -1.35 11.12 17.30
C TYR A 25 -2.29 10.36 16.38
N GLY A 26 -2.64 9.14 16.75
CA GLY A 26 -3.69 8.37 16.10
C GLY A 26 -3.17 7.14 15.39
N LYS A 27 -4.05 6.57 14.58
CA LYS A 27 -3.72 5.36 13.81
C LYS A 27 -2.59 5.66 12.84
N PRO A 28 -1.49 4.91 12.91
CA PRO A 28 -0.42 5.14 11.90
C PRO A 28 -0.87 4.67 10.53
N VAL A 29 -0.61 5.52 9.54
CA VAL A 29 -0.94 5.25 8.15
C VAL A 29 0.36 5.31 7.35
N LEU A 30 0.74 4.18 6.76
CA LEU A 30 1.91 4.10 5.91
C LEU A 30 1.48 4.28 4.47
N VAL A 31 2.02 5.30 3.81
CA VAL A 31 1.65 5.65 2.44
C VAL A 31 2.78 5.28 1.49
N PHE A 32 2.45 4.47 0.47
CA PHE A 32 3.37 4.15 -0.61
C PHE A 32 3.08 5.06 -1.80
N PRO A 33 4.10 5.65 -2.43
CA PRO A 33 3.86 6.55 -3.55
C PRO A 33 3.44 5.80 -4.80
N ALA A 34 2.92 6.53 -5.78
CA ALA A 34 2.62 5.98 -7.10
C ALA A 34 3.94 5.61 -7.78
N GLN A 35 3.83 5.06 -8.99
CA GLN A 35 5.01 4.51 -9.68
C GLN A 35 6.13 5.55 -9.77
N GLU A 36 7.31 5.14 -9.33
CA GLU A 36 8.51 5.97 -9.33
C GLU A 36 8.36 7.28 -8.55
N GLY A 37 7.38 7.32 -7.65
CA GLY A 37 7.13 8.51 -6.87
C GLY A 37 8.07 8.64 -5.69
N ARG A 38 8.03 9.86 -5.12
CA ARG A 38 8.88 10.23 -4.00
C ARG A 38 8.03 10.42 -2.75
N PHE A 39 8.71 10.43 -1.62
CA PHE A 39 8.06 10.54 -0.33
C PHE A 39 7.23 11.82 -0.17
N TYR A 40 7.47 12.84 -0.99
CA TYR A 40 6.75 14.11 -0.91
C TYR A 40 5.59 14.23 -1.91
N ASP A 41 5.41 13.23 -2.80
CA ASP A 41 4.40 13.34 -3.84
C ASP A 41 2.98 13.36 -3.28
N PHE A 42 2.72 12.56 -2.23
CA PHE A 42 1.40 12.53 -1.64
C PHE A 42 0.98 13.93 -1.18
N GLU A 43 1.90 14.64 -0.55
CA GLU A 43 1.65 16.02 -0.14
C GLU A 43 1.47 16.93 -1.36
N ASN A 44 2.39 16.80 -2.32
CA ASN A 44 2.39 17.69 -3.48
C ASN A 44 1.16 17.53 -4.35
N PHE A 45 0.57 16.34 -4.41
CA PHE A 45 -0.66 16.11 -5.18
C PHE A 45 -1.92 16.33 -4.34
N GLY A 46 -1.79 16.92 -3.16
CA GLY A 46 -2.94 17.36 -2.38
C GLY A 46 -3.58 16.31 -1.50
N MET A 47 -2.96 15.14 -1.37
CA MET A 47 -3.57 14.07 -0.59
C MET A 47 -3.50 14.34 0.92
N ILE A 48 -2.39 14.95 1.39
CA ILE A 48 -2.29 15.31 2.81
C ILE A 48 -3.33 16.37 3.15
N GLU A 49 -3.48 17.37 2.29
CA GLU A 49 -4.51 18.39 2.51
C GLU A 49 -5.90 17.78 2.54
N ALA A 50 -6.14 16.78 1.69
CA ALA A 50 -7.46 16.12 1.61
C ALA A 50 -7.84 15.43 2.92
N ILE A 51 -6.86 14.98 3.71
CA ILE A 51 -7.13 14.30 4.97
C ILE A 51 -6.65 15.10 6.18
N ALA A 52 -6.44 16.41 5.99
CA ALA A 52 -5.90 17.26 7.05
C ALA A 52 -6.76 17.23 8.30
N ASP A 53 -8.09 17.19 8.16
CA ASP A 53 -8.97 17.17 9.32
C ASP A 53 -8.73 15.94 10.19
N PHE A 54 -8.49 14.78 9.57
CA PHE A 54 -8.20 13.57 10.33
C PHE A 54 -6.85 13.68 11.03
N ILE A 55 -5.88 14.29 10.38
CA ILE A 55 -4.53 14.46 10.96
C ILE A 55 -4.60 15.43 12.13
N GLU A 56 -5.23 16.58 11.92
CA GLU A 56 -5.31 17.62 12.97
C GLU A 56 -6.09 17.11 14.18
N ALA A 57 -7.12 16.31 13.94
CA ALA A 57 -7.92 15.77 15.04
C ALA A 57 -7.22 14.64 15.80
N GLY A 58 -6.03 14.23 15.35
CA GLY A 58 -5.33 13.13 16.01
C GLY A 58 -5.93 11.77 15.75
N LYS A 59 -6.66 11.62 14.66
CA LYS A 59 -7.22 10.32 14.29
C LYS A 59 -6.23 9.48 13.52
N VAL A 60 -5.40 10.11 12.71
CA VAL A 60 -4.34 9.40 11.98
C VAL A 60 -3.03 10.17 12.08
N LYS A 61 -1.93 9.42 12.01
CA LYS A 61 -0.59 9.96 11.93
C LYS A 61 0.03 9.33 10.69
N VAL A 62 0.44 10.14 9.72
CA VAL A 62 0.73 9.67 8.37
C VAL A 62 2.23 9.65 8.12
N PHE A 63 2.71 8.54 7.56
CA PHE A 63 4.13 8.32 7.25
C PHE A 63 4.24 8.05 5.76
N THR A 64 4.89 8.95 5.02
CA THR A 64 5.03 8.80 3.56
C THR A 64 6.45 8.41 3.22
N VAL A 65 6.61 7.23 2.62
CA VAL A 65 7.94 6.69 2.30
C VAL A 65 8.27 6.88 0.83
N ASP A 66 9.56 6.72 0.52
CA ASP A 66 10.03 6.67 -0.86
C ASP A 66 9.77 5.30 -1.47
N SER A 67 9.79 5.28 -2.79
CA SER A 67 9.73 4.07 -3.58
C SER A 67 11.13 3.77 -4.14
N ILE A 68 11.35 2.51 -4.50
CA ILE A 68 12.54 2.13 -5.28
C ILE A 68 12.12 1.41 -6.56
N ASP A 69 10.94 1.73 -7.08
CA ASP A 69 10.40 1.03 -8.25
C ASP A 69 11.34 1.10 -9.44
N SER A 70 12.04 2.22 -9.63
CA SER A 70 12.98 2.35 -10.74
C SER A 70 14.18 1.41 -10.59
N GLN A 71 14.44 0.93 -9.38
CA GLN A 71 15.52 -0.02 -9.13
C GLN A 71 15.01 -1.46 -9.09
N SER A 72 13.70 -1.65 -9.02
CA SER A 72 13.10 -2.98 -8.91
C SER A 72 12.09 -3.21 -10.05
N TRP A 73 10.79 -3.22 -9.76
CA TRP A 73 9.82 -3.64 -10.77
C TRP A 73 9.95 -2.89 -12.09
N ALA A 74 10.26 -1.61 -12.06
CA ALA A 74 10.37 -0.79 -13.27
C ALA A 74 11.81 -0.62 -13.75
N ASN A 75 12.71 -1.47 -13.31
CA ASN A 75 14.08 -1.46 -13.85
C ASN A 75 14.12 -2.35 -15.09
N TRP A 76 13.83 -1.74 -16.23
CA TRP A 76 13.70 -2.46 -17.49
C TRP A 76 15.04 -2.96 -18.04
N HIS A 77 16.15 -2.59 -17.39
CA HIS A 77 17.50 -2.94 -17.87
C HIS A 77 18.01 -4.27 -17.32
N VAL A 78 17.30 -4.85 -16.34
CA VAL A 78 17.74 -6.09 -15.72
C VAL A 78 16.64 -7.14 -15.81
N HIS A 79 17.05 -8.38 -15.62
CA HIS A 79 16.12 -9.52 -15.66
C HIS A 79 15.06 -9.41 -14.57
N PRO A 80 13.83 -9.84 -14.84
CA PRO A 80 12.77 -9.78 -13.80
C PRO A 80 13.15 -10.44 -12.47
N ALA A 81 13.97 -11.50 -12.49
CA ALA A 81 14.41 -12.12 -11.24
C ALA A 81 15.21 -11.14 -10.39
N ASP A 82 16.04 -10.31 -11.03
CA ASP A 82 16.82 -9.32 -10.30
C ASP A 82 15.96 -8.18 -9.80
N ARG A 83 14.92 -7.82 -10.56
CA ARG A 83 13.94 -6.82 -10.10
C ARG A 83 13.24 -7.31 -8.84
N ALA A 84 12.83 -8.58 -8.86
CA ALA A 84 12.15 -9.17 -7.70
C ALA A 84 13.08 -9.22 -6.49
N SER A 85 14.34 -9.56 -6.71
CA SER A 85 15.32 -9.60 -5.63
C SER A 85 15.48 -8.23 -4.99
N ARG A 86 15.55 -7.18 -5.81
CA ARG A 86 15.68 -5.82 -5.28
C ARG A 86 14.43 -5.41 -4.52
N HIS A 87 13.26 -5.83 -4.98
CA HIS A 87 12.04 -5.58 -4.22
C HIS A 87 12.09 -6.25 -2.84
N GLU A 88 12.70 -7.43 -2.74
CA GLU A 88 12.81 -8.08 -1.44
C GLU A 88 13.69 -7.25 -0.48
N ASP A 89 14.69 -6.54 -0.99
CA ASP A 89 15.44 -5.58 -0.16
C ASP A 89 14.50 -4.49 0.36
N TYR A 90 13.59 -4.02 -0.48
CA TYR A 90 12.60 -3.01 -0.07
C TYR A 90 11.63 -3.57 0.96
N ASP A 91 11.22 -4.82 0.79
CA ASP A 91 10.36 -5.47 1.78
C ASP A 91 11.04 -5.47 3.15
N ARG A 92 12.31 -5.84 3.18
CA ARG A 92 13.05 -5.82 4.45
C ARG A 92 13.21 -4.41 5.00
N TYR A 93 13.42 -3.42 4.13
CA TYR A 93 13.48 -2.03 4.58
C TYR A 93 12.18 -1.62 5.27
N ILE A 94 11.04 -1.93 4.67
CA ILE A 94 9.75 -1.56 5.26
C ILE A 94 9.54 -2.29 6.60
N ILE A 95 9.81 -3.60 6.63
CA ILE A 95 9.47 -4.40 7.80
C ILE A 95 10.50 -4.23 8.92
N GLU A 96 11.78 -4.15 8.58
CA GLU A 96 12.83 -4.13 9.59
C GLU A 96 13.27 -2.74 9.99
N GLU A 97 12.95 -1.71 9.20
CA GLU A 97 13.38 -0.35 9.50
C GLU A 97 12.19 0.60 9.66
N VAL A 98 11.30 0.66 8.67
CA VAL A 98 10.21 1.64 8.69
C VAL A 98 9.15 1.29 9.73
N ALA A 99 8.70 0.03 9.77
CA ALA A 99 7.65 -0.34 10.73
C ALA A 99 8.11 -0.15 12.18
N PRO A 100 9.34 -0.56 12.55
CA PRO A 100 9.80 -0.23 13.91
C PRO A 100 9.90 1.28 14.17
N PHE A 101 10.33 2.06 13.16
CA PHE A 101 10.38 3.51 13.29
C PHE A 101 8.99 4.08 13.57
N ILE A 102 7.98 3.61 12.80
CA ILE A 102 6.61 4.06 13.00
C ILE A 102 6.14 3.74 14.42
N ARG A 103 6.40 2.53 14.87
CA ARG A 103 5.98 2.10 16.19
C ARG A 103 6.65 2.90 17.29
N GLN A 104 7.93 3.21 17.12
CA GLN A 104 8.65 4.05 18.06
C GLN A 104 8.02 5.45 18.09
N MET A 105 7.72 6.01 16.94
CA MET A 105 7.12 7.34 16.85
C MET A 105 5.71 7.39 17.46
N CYS A 106 5.03 6.25 17.50
CA CYS A 106 3.71 6.15 18.10
C CYS A 106 3.74 5.73 19.54
N GLY A 107 4.93 5.39 20.07
CA GLY A 107 5.07 4.98 21.46
C GLY A 107 4.45 3.63 21.78
N ASP A 108 4.31 2.76 20.78
CA ASP A 108 3.66 1.46 20.97
C ASP A 108 4.26 0.45 20.00
N THR A 109 5.05 -0.47 20.54
CA THR A 109 5.78 -1.44 19.73
C THR A 109 4.88 -2.50 19.11
N THR A 110 3.59 -2.53 19.46
CA THR A 110 2.64 -3.52 18.94
C THR A 110 1.63 -2.90 17.97
N LYS A 111 1.75 -1.62 17.68
CA LYS A 111 0.76 -0.90 16.89
C LYS A 111 0.65 -1.46 15.46
N UNK A 112 -0.50 -1.88 14.71
CA UNK A 112 -0.67 -2.27 13.65
C UNK A 112 -0.80 -1.22 12.90
N ILE A 113 -0.58 -1.14 11.80
CA ILE A 113 -0.43 -0.03 10.84
C ILE A 113 -1.42 -0.20 9.70
N LEU A 114 -2.00 0.90 9.23
CA LEU A 114 -2.84 0.93 8.04
C LEU A 114 -1.94 1.24 6.84
N THR A 115 -2.02 0.44 5.77
CA THR A 115 -1.31 0.76 4.53
C THR A 115 -2.26 1.39 3.52
N THR A 116 -1.74 2.34 2.74
CA THR A 116 -2.53 2.93 1.66
C THR A 116 -1.62 3.44 0.55
N GLY A 117 -2.21 3.71 -0.59
CA GLY A 117 -1.51 4.24 -1.75
C GLY A 117 -2.42 4.24 -2.95
N CYS A 118 -1.97 4.93 -3.99
CA CYS A 118 -2.71 5.07 -5.24
C CYS A 118 -1.90 4.44 -6.36
N SER A 119 -2.59 3.73 -7.26
CA SER A 119 -1.95 3.16 -8.45
C SER A 119 -0.89 2.14 -8.02
N MET A 120 0.37 2.31 -8.42
CA MET A 120 1.45 1.43 -7.95
C MET A 120 1.56 1.45 -6.43
N GLY A 121 1.27 2.59 -5.81
CA GLY A 121 1.22 2.67 -4.35
C GLY A 121 0.12 1.80 -3.76
N GLY A 122 -0.99 1.67 -4.48
CA GLY A 122 -2.06 0.76 -4.08
C GLY A 122 -1.63 -0.69 -4.15
N TYR A 123 -0.87 -1.05 -5.18
CA TYR A 123 -0.28 -2.38 -5.26
C TYR A 123 0.61 -2.64 -4.04
N HIS A 124 1.52 -1.71 -3.76
CA HIS A 124 2.42 -1.90 -2.62
C HIS A 124 1.65 -2.00 -1.32
N ALA A 125 0.66 -1.13 -1.12
CA ALA A 125 -0.13 -1.16 0.12
C ALA A 125 -0.79 -2.53 0.30
N ALA A 126 -1.40 -3.06 -0.76
CA ALA A 126 -2.05 -4.37 -0.69
C ALA A 126 -1.04 -5.48 -0.51
N ASN A 127 0.06 -5.43 -1.26
CA ASN A 127 1.06 -6.50 -1.19
C ASN A 127 1.68 -6.59 0.21
N PHE A 128 2.04 -5.45 0.80
CA PHE A 128 2.59 -5.46 2.16
C PHE A 128 1.55 -5.92 3.16
N PHE A 129 0.30 -5.47 3.01
CA PHE A 129 -0.75 -5.90 3.91
C PHE A 129 -0.93 -7.42 3.89
N PHE A 130 -1.05 -8.02 2.70
CA PHE A 130 -1.30 -9.45 2.61
C PHE A 130 -0.08 -10.28 3.01
N ARG A 131 1.12 -9.78 2.79
CA ARG A 131 2.33 -10.50 3.16
C ARG A 131 2.63 -10.43 4.65
N HIS A 132 2.28 -9.31 5.30
CA HIS A 132 2.68 -9.06 6.69
C HIS A 132 1.48 -8.65 7.55
N PRO A 133 0.49 -9.53 7.69
CA PRO A 133 -0.70 -9.17 8.46
C PRO A 133 -0.47 -9.08 9.95
N ASP A 134 0.70 -9.46 10.43
CA ASP A 134 1.10 -9.25 11.81
C ASP A 134 1.59 -7.81 12.05
N VAL A 135 1.88 -7.08 10.98
CA VAL A 135 2.33 -5.69 11.07
C VAL A 135 1.21 -4.75 10.64
N PHE A 136 0.45 -5.14 9.62
CA PHE A 136 -0.58 -4.29 9.02
C PHE A 136 -1.96 -4.90 9.25
N ASP A 137 -2.85 -4.14 9.86
CA ASP A 137 -4.19 -4.63 10.17
C ASP A 137 -5.29 -3.87 9.44
N ALA A 138 -4.91 -3.01 8.50
CA ALA A 138 -5.89 -2.26 7.72
C ALA A 138 -5.28 -1.87 6.38
N LEU A 139 -6.13 -1.79 5.37
CA LEU A 139 -5.72 -1.49 4.00
C LEU A 139 -6.75 -0.56 3.36
N ILE A 140 -6.27 0.52 2.74
CA ILE A 140 -7.06 1.29 1.77
C ILE A 140 -6.26 1.31 0.48
N CYS A 141 -6.70 0.55 -0.51
CA CYS A 141 -6.02 0.45 -1.79
C CYS A 141 -6.82 1.22 -2.84
N LEU A 142 -6.21 2.26 -3.41
CA LEU A 142 -6.89 3.11 -4.39
C LEU A 142 -6.31 2.85 -5.78
N SER A 143 -7.12 2.27 -6.66
CA SER A 143 -6.77 2.03 -8.06
C SER A 143 -5.49 1.23 -8.21
N GLY A 144 -5.33 0.19 -7.41
CA GLY A 144 -4.14 -0.64 -7.45
C GLY A 144 -4.29 -1.84 -8.35
N LEU A 145 -3.17 -2.48 -8.64
CA LEU A 145 -3.13 -3.78 -9.29
C LEU A 145 -2.69 -4.82 -8.26
N PHE A 146 -3.00 -6.09 -8.53
CA PHE A 146 -2.67 -7.14 -7.56
C PHE A 146 -1.89 -8.28 -8.19
N GLN A 147 -1.23 -7.99 -9.31
CA GLN A 147 -0.32 -8.93 -9.98
C GLN A 147 0.71 -8.08 -10.75
N LEU A 148 1.77 -8.73 -11.22
CA LEU A 148 2.92 -8.01 -11.75
C LEU A 148 3.12 -8.20 -13.26
N GLY A 149 2.08 -8.66 -13.97
CA GLY A 149 2.22 -8.95 -15.39
C GLY A 149 2.70 -7.78 -16.23
N MET A 150 2.27 -6.55 -15.88
CA MET A 150 2.68 -5.40 -16.65
C MET A 150 4.19 -5.13 -16.52
N PHE A 151 4.82 -5.64 -15.46
CA PHE A 151 6.25 -5.43 -15.24
C PHE A 151 7.09 -6.62 -15.71
N VAL A 152 6.62 -7.86 -15.46
CA VAL A 152 7.46 -9.04 -15.69
C VAL A 152 6.94 -9.92 -16.83
N GLY A 153 5.81 -9.56 -17.43
CA GLY A 153 5.24 -10.36 -18.51
C GLY A 153 4.86 -11.74 -18.02
N ASP A 154 5.27 -12.75 -18.78
CA ASP A 154 4.96 -14.14 -18.44
C ASP A 154 5.99 -14.79 -17.52
N TYR A 155 7.08 -14.10 -17.22
CA TYR A 155 8.09 -14.69 -16.35
C TYR A 155 7.54 -14.86 -14.94
N MET A 156 7.83 -16.00 -14.33
CA MET A 156 7.38 -16.30 -12.98
C MET A 156 8.46 -17.06 -12.22
N ASP A 157 8.69 -16.68 -10.98
CA ASP A 157 9.52 -17.44 -10.07
C ASP A 157 8.91 -17.32 -8.68
N GLU A 158 9.54 -17.96 -7.70
CA GLU A 158 8.98 -18.01 -6.35
C GLU A 158 8.84 -16.62 -5.74
N THR A 159 9.81 -15.73 -5.97
CA THR A 159 9.75 -14.39 -5.40
C THR A 159 8.61 -13.59 -6.02
N ILE A 160 8.45 -13.65 -7.34
CA ILE A 160 7.34 -12.95 -8.00
C ILE A 160 6.00 -13.53 -7.56
N TYR A 161 5.93 -14.86 -7.42
CA TYR A 161 4.72 -15.52 -6.94
C TYR A 161 4.27 -14.92 -5.60
N TYR A 162 5.18 -14.82 -4.64
CA TYR A 162 4.83 -14.33 -3.31
C TYR A 162 4.70 -12.80 -3.24
N ASN A 163 4.86 -12.11 -4.37
CA ASN A 163 4.59 -10.68 -4.48
C ASN A 163 3.43 -10.40 -5.42
N SER A 164 2.67 -11.41 -5.79
CA SER A 164 1.53 -11.31 -6.70
C SER A 164 0.28 -11.82 -5.99
N PRO A 165 -0.44 -10.94 -5.27
CA PRO A 165 -1.57 -11.42 -4.46
C PRO A 165 -2.62 -12.20 -5.23
N LEU A 166 -2.93 -11.84 -6.48
CA LEU A 166 -3.91 -12.64 -7.25
C LEU A 166 -3.42 -14.04 -7.55
N VAL A 167 -2.11 -14.27 -7.46
CA VAL A 167 -1.53 -15.59 -7.76
C VAL A 167 -1.45 -16.45 -6.51
N TYR A 168 -0.95 -15.89 -5.39
CA TYR A 168 -0.74 -16.74 -4.21
C TYR A 168 -1.97 -16.83 -3.30
N LEU A 169 -2.82 -15.80 -3.24
CA LEU A 169 -3.95 -15.82 -2.30
C LEU A 169 -4.91 -17.00 -2.59
N PRO A 170 -5.21 -17.32 -3.85
CA PRO A 170 -6.10 -18.48 -4.06
C PRO A 170 -5.57 -19.78 -3.47
N ASN A 171 -4.24 -19.92 -3.37
CA ASN A 171 -3.62 -21.13 -2.86
C ASN A 171 -3.31 -21.06 -1.37
N LEU A 172 -3.53 -19.92 -0.74
CA LEU A 172 -3.17 -19.73 0.66
C LEU A 172 -4.22 -20.33 1.56
N GLU A 173 -3.79 -21.26 2.44
CA GLU A 173 -4.70 -21.93 3.37
C GLU A 173 -4.23 -21.85 4.81
N ASP A 174 -3.09 -21.22 5.06
CA ASP A 174 -2.52 -21.12 6.40
C ASP A 174 -3.41 -20.25 7.29
N PRO A 175 -3.95 -20.80 8.38
CA PRO A 175 -4.84 -20.02 9.24
C PRO A 175 -4.13 -18.84 9.91
N TRP A 176 -2.81 -18.89 10.06
CA TRP A 176 -2.08 -17.75 10.62
C TRP A 176 -2.35 -16.47 9.81
N TYR A 177 -2.38 -16.58 8.48
CA TYR A 177 -2.68 -15.44 7.61
C TYR A 177 -4.18 -15.16 7.55
N LEU A 178 -4.97 -16.21 7.31
CA LEU A 178 -6.40 -16.02 7.03
C LEU A 178 -7.14 -15.43 8.23
N GLU A 179 -6.76 -15.86 9.45
CA GLU A 179 -7.39 -15.32 10.65
C GLU A 179 -7.09 -13.82 10.81
N ARG A 180 -5.84 -13.44 10.53
CA ARG A 180 -5.47 -12.04 10.63
C ARG A 180 -6.19 -11.20 9.58
N TYR A 181 -6.32 -11.70 8.35
CA TYR A 181 -7.08 -10.99 7.33
C TYR A 181 -8.53 -10.79 7.79
N ARG A 182 -9.12 -11.81 8.41
CA ARG A 182 -10.53 -11.72 8.84
C ARG A 182 -10.74 -10.69 9.93
N GLN A 183 -9.71 -10.40 10.70
CA GLN A 183 -9.78 -9.41 11.76
C GLN A 183 -9.40 -8.01 11.31
N SER A 184 -9.01 -7.85 10.04
CA SER A 184 -8.51 -6.60 9.50
C SER A 184 -9.61 -5.82 8.79
N GLN A 185 -9.39 -4.52 8.61
CA GLN A 185 -10.26 -3.69 7.79
C GLN A 185 -9.66 -3.56 6.41
N ILE A 186 -10.33 -4.10 5.39
CA ILE A 186 -9.82 -4.15 4.03
C ILE A 186 -10.73 -3.34 3.12
N ILE A 187 -10.20 -2.28 2.51
CA ILE A 187 -10.94 -1.45 1.56
C ILE A 187 -10.16 -1.40 0.25
N ILE A 188 -10.83 -1.74 -0.83
CA ILE A 188 -10.26 -1.73 -2.17
C ILE A 188 -11.20 -0.92 -3.06
N CYS A 189 -10.68 0.11 -3.71
CA CYS A 189 -11.50 1.00 -4.51
C CYS A 189 -10.85 1.27 -5.86
N CYS A 190 -11.67 1.37 -6.89
CA CYS A 190 -11.23 1.92 -8.16
C CYS A 190 -12.44 2.54 -8.86
N GLY A 191 -12.14 3.40 -9.83
CA GLY A 191 -13.17 3.93 -10.69
C GLY A 191 -13.46 3.00 -11.85
N GLN A 192 -14.42 3.41 -12.69
CA GLN A 192 -14.77 2.64 -13.88
C GLN A 192 -14.60 3.51 -15.14
N GLY A 193 -13.88 4.61 -15.02
CA GLY A 193 -13.61 5.51 -16.12
C GLY A 193 -12.28 5.27 -16.78
N ALA A 194 -11.76 6.31 -17.40
CA ALA A 194 -10.53 6.22 -18.21
C ALA A 194 -9.35 5.71 -17.38
N TRP A 195 -8.61 4.81 -17.98
CA TRP A 195 -7.36 4.26 -17.42
C TRP A 195 -7.55 3.37 -16.18
N GLU A 196 -8.81 2.95 -15.93
CA GLU A 196 -9.11 2.09 -14.77
C GLU A 196 -9.46 0.65 -15.16
N ASP A 197 -9.38 0.29 -16.44
CA ASP A 197 -9.82 -1.04 -16.88
C ASP A 197 -9.06 -2.17 -16.20
N ALA A 198 -7.74 -2.06 -16.15
CA ALA A 198 -6.93 -3.10 -15.51
C ALA A 198 -7.18 -3.16 -14.01
N MET A 199 -7.38 -2.01 -13.39
CA MET A 199 -7.66 -1.93 -11.95
C MET A 199 -9.00 -2.58 -11.63
N GLN A 200 -10.00 -2.35 -12.49
CA GLN A 200 -11.31 -2.99 -12.30
C GLN A 200 -11.19 -4.51 -12.38
N ALA A 201 -10.47 -4.99 -13.40
CA ALA A 201 -10.30 -6.45 -13.57
C ALA A 201 -9.65 -7.06 -12.33
N ASP A 202 -8.59 -6.42 -11.84
CA ASP A 202 -7.89 -6.95 -10.67
C ASP A 202 -8.74 -6.84 -9.41
N ALA A 203 -9.51 -5.74 -9.26
CA ALA A 203 -10.37 -5.59 -8.08
C ALA A 203 -11.48 -6.64 -8.08
N ARG A 204 -12.06 -6.95 -9.25
CA ARG A 204 -13.09 -7.98 -9.33
C ARG A 204 -12.51 -9.36 -8.98
N ALA A 205 -11.30 -9.65 -9.49
CA ALA A 205 -10.64 -10.91 -9.18
C ALA A 205 -10.33 -11.02 -7.68
N MET A 206 -9.84 -9.93 -7.09
CA MET A 206 -9.55 -9.91 -5.67
C MET A 206 -10.82 -10.12 -4.84
N LYS A 207 -11.92 -9.44 -5.23
CA LYS A 207 -13.18 -9.62 -4.52
C LYS A 207 -13.62 -11.07 -4.53
N ALA A 208 -13.51 -11.74 -5.68
CA ALA A 208 -13.90 -13.15 -5.79
C ALA A 208 -13.06 -14.02 -4.86
N ILE A 209 -11.76 -13.75 -4.78
CA ILE A 209 -10.87 -14.52 -3.90
C ILE A 209 -11.25 -14.31 -2.43
N LEU A 210 -11.41 -13.05 -2.03
CA LEU A 210 -11.73 -12.75 -0.63
C LEU A 210 -13.09 -13.30 -0.23
N ASP A 211 -14.08 -13.21 -1.13
CA ASP A 211 -15.40 -13.79 -0.87
C ASP A 211 -15.29 -15.29 -0.69
N ALA A 212 -14.56 -15.97 -1.57
CA ALA A 212 -14.44 -17.44 -1.52
C ALA A 212 -13.76 -17.90 -0.23
N LYS A 213 -12.88 -17.08 0.33
CA LYS A 213 -12.16 -17.44 1.55
C LYS A 213 -12.83 -16.92 2.81
N GLY A 214 -13.97 -16.25 2.68
CA GLY A 214 -14.68 -15.73 3.83
C GLY A 214 -13.94 -14.59 4.53
N ILE A 215 -13.23 -13.78 3.76
CA ILE A 215 -12.49 -12.65 4.29
C ILE A 215 -13.30 -11.39 4.02
N PRO A 216 -13.81 -10.70 5.07
CA PRO A 216 -14.61 -9.50 4.86
C PRO A 216 -13.76 -8.39 4.22
N ALA A 217 -14.29 -7.78 3.19
CA ALA A 217 -13.62 -6.66 2.54
C ALA A 217 -14.66 -5.79 1.86
N TRP A 218 -14.40 -4.50 1.85
CA TRP A 218 -15.25 -3.54 1.14
C TRP A 218 -14.56 -3.23 -0.18
N VAL A 219 -15.09 -3.81 -1.26
CA VAL A 219 -14.58 -3.55 -2.60
C VAL A 219 -15.58 -2.62 -3.27
N ASP A 220 -15.16 -1.40 -3.56
CA ASP A 220 -16.04 -0.31 -3.95
C ASP A 220 -15.67 0.18 -5.35
N PHE A 221 -16.61 0.03 -6.29
CA PHE A 221 -16.41 0.50 -7.67
C PHE A 221 -17.13 1.82 -7.83
N TRP A 222 -16.37 2.89 -8.09
CA TRP A 222 -16.93 4.21 -8.32
C TRP A 222 -17.37 4.34 -9.77
N GLY A 223 -17.97 5.47 -10.14
CA GLY A 223 -18.71 5.63 -11.38
C GLY A 223 -17.91 5.56 -12.67
N TYR A 224 -18.63 5.61 -13.77
CA TYR A 224 -18.00 5.51 -15.09
C TYR A 224 -17.28 6.79 -15.49
N ASP A 225 -17.47 7.87 -14.74
CA ASP A 225 -16.73 9.12 -14.90
C ASP A 225 -15.48 9.20 -14.04
N VAL A 226 -15.21 8.18 -13.23
CA VAL A 226 -14.12 8.21 -12.27
C VAL A 226 -12.88 7.57 -12.90
N ASN A 227 -11.94 8.44 -13.29
CA ASN A 227 -10.74 8.00 -13.98
C ASN A 227 -9.57 7.80 -13.00
N HIS A 228 -8.46 7.33 -13.56
CA HIS A 228 -7.25 6.99 -12.80
C HIS A 228 -6.46 8.26 -12.54
N ASP A 229 -6.88 9.06 -11.53
CA ASP A 229 -6.24 10.36 -11.35
C ASP A 229 -6.47 10.91 -9.94
N TRP A 230 -5.60 11.82 -9.56
CA TRP A 230 -5.54 12.42 -8.23
C TRP A 230 -6.83 13.09 -7.77
N PRO A 231 -7.57 13.82 -8.60
CA PRO A 231 -8.80 14.45 -8.11
C PRO A 231 -9.76 13.45 -7.48
N TRP A 232 -9.84 12.24 -8.03
CA TRP A 232 -10.71 11.21 -7.46
C TRP A 232 -10.10 10.62 -6.20
N TRP A 233 -8.79 10.38 -6.20
CA TRP A 233 -8.13 9.83 -5.01
C TRP A 233 -8.22 10.80 -3.83
N ARG A 234 -8.16 12.12 -4.10
CA ARG A 234 -8.35 13.12 -3.04
C ARG A 234 -9.75 13.07 -2.44
N ARG A 235 -10.73 12.60 -3.19
CA ARG A 235 -12.08 12.43 -2.66
C ARG A 235 -12.26 11.09 -1.97
N GLN A 236 -11.62 10.04 -2.49
CA GLN A 236 -11.80 8.68 -2.00
C GLN A 236 -11.15 8.47 -0.64
N LEU A 237 -9.93 8.96 -0.45
CA LEU A 237 -9.22 8.67 0.80
C LEU A 237 -9.95 9.21 2.02
N PRO A 238 -10.37 10.48 2.07
CA PRO A 238 -11.14 10.93 3.24
C PRO A 238 -12.48 10.24 3.37
N TYR A 239 -13.12 9.89 2.26
CA TYR A 239 -14.37 9.16 2.28
C TYR A 239 -14.20 7.84 3.05
N PHE A 240 -13.15 7.08 2.72
CA PHE A 240 -12.94 5.80 3.37
C PHE A 240 -12.44 5.94 4.81
N LEU A 241 -11.54 6.89 5.05
CA LEU A 241 -11.08 7.11 6.43
C LEU A 241 -12.22 7.46 7.36
N GLY A 242 -13.18 8.23 6.88
CA GLY A 242 -14.34 8.62 7.69
C GLY A 242 -15.27 7.47 8.03
N ARG A 243 -15.11 6.34 7.34
CA ARG A 243 -15.98 5.17 7.53
C ARG A 243 -15.27 4.00 8.19
N MET A 244 -14.03 4.21 8.57
CA MET A 244 -13.26 3.16 9.24
C MET A 244 -13.33 3.32 10.74
N ASN A 245 -13.08 2.21 11.40
CA ASN A 245 -12.93 2.19 12.85
C ASN A 245 -11.43 2.40 13.15
N LEU A 246 -11.06 3.64 13.40
CA LEU A 246 -9.66 4.01 13.61
C LEU A 246 -9.26 3.97 15.07
#